data_808818f3691b697768635b077ba8145d
#
_entry.id   808818f3691b697768635b077ba8145d
#
_cell.length_a   1.000
_cell.length_b   1.000
_cell.length_c   1.000
_cell.angle_alpha   90.00
_cell.angle_beta   90.00
_cell.angle_gamma   90.00
#
_symmetry.space_group_name_H-M   'P 1'
#
loop_
_entity.id
_entity.type
_entity.pdbx_description
1 polymer ?
#
loop_
_entity_poly.entity_id
_entity_poly.type
_entity_poly.pdbx_seq_one_letter_code
_entity_poly.pdbx_strand_id
1 'polypeptide(L)'
;MGLIRLAVLLLALAGAVVSVWRLEAGRAGLVITPLSAGSTPATVYRLPGDAAAPVVVIAHGFAGSRPLMDSIAVTLAQAGYIAVSYDLMGHGRNPVPMSGDVTRIDGTTLVLMDELARVADAGLALPGADGRLALIGHSMASDIVVRQAVRDARVQAVVALSMFSLAVTADQPRNLLVIAGEWEGMLAAEALRALRLSDPAAALGDTVANATGARRALTAPNVEHVGILFSGTTLAETRGWLNTVFARTDTPPIVRRGGWIALLLVSVVAMAWPLAVGLRRFRAASPPPQVGRGAFVLAVLGPAVATPLILWPFDTRFLPVLVADYLAVHFALYGLLGLGILAWQGGLRRIAPVVPLLAIPVAAFAIVIFGGALDRYFASFVPVAGRIPVVAAMAIGAVPFMLADGALTEGGRAPLWRVLLVRGMALASLGLAVVLDFERLFFLLIILPVILVFFLLFGTVGGWVGRATWRPAVAGIALGVFLGWALGVTFPMFAA
;
A
#
# COMPACT_ATOMS: atom_id res chain seq x y z
N MET A 1 -3.62 -21.09 29.89
CA MET A 1 -3.32 -21.08 28.44
C MET A 1 -2.50 -22.32 28.11
N GLY A 2 -2.81 -23.13 27.07
CA GLY A 2 -2.00 -24.33 26.75
C GLY A 2 -0.57 -23.94 26.36
N LEU A 3 0.42 -24.77 26.66
CA LEU A 3 1.84 -24.51 26.45
C LEU A 3 2.17 -24.01 25.02
N ILE A 4 1.56 -24.62 23.99
CA ILE A 4 1.76 -24.23 22.58
C ILE A 4 1.31 -22.79 22.34
N ARG A 5 0.20 -22.35 22.91
CA ARG A 5 -0.31 -20.98 22.73
C ARG A 5 0.57 -19.96 23.43
N LEU A 6 1.08 -20.29 24.60
CA LEU A 6 2.05 -19.45 25.29
C LEU A 6 3.34 -19.33 24.47
N ALA A 7 3.84 -20.44 23.96
CA ALA A 7 5.02 -20.45 23.09
C ALA A 7 4.83 -19.58 21.84
N VAL A 8 3.68 -19.71 21.14
CA VAL A 8 3.38 -18.88 19.95
C VAL A 8 3.30 -17.39 20.32
N LEU A 9 2.66 -17.06 21.46
CA LEU A 9 2.59 -15.65 21.91
C LEU A 9 3.98 -15.08 22.20
N LEU A 10 4.82 -15.84 22.91
CA LEU A 10 6.18 -15.41 23.26
C LEU A 10 7.07 -15.28 22.02
N LEU A 11 7.00 -16.23 21.07
CA LEU A 11 7.75 -16.18 19.83
C LEU A 11 7.30 -15.00 18.95
N ALA A 12 6.00 -14.77 18.84
CA ALA A 12 5.46 -13.66 18.09
C ALA A 12 5.83 -12.31 18.74
N LEU A 13 5.77 -12.20 20.06
CA LEU A 13 6.21 -11.01 20.77
C LEU A 13 7.72 -10.78 20.58
N ALA A 14 8.53 -11.82 20.71
CA ALA A 14 9.97 -11.73 20.46
C ALA A 14 10.27 -11.30 19.02
N GLY A 15 9.59 -11.89 18.03
CA GLY A 15 9.69 -11.50 16.61
C GLY A 15 9.34 -10.04 16.37
N ALA A 16 8.25 -9.55 16.98
CA ALA A 16 7.85 -8.14 16.87
C ALA A 16 8.90 -7.21 17.52
N VAL A 17 9.36 -7.51 18.74
CA VAL A 17 10.37 -6.72 19.45
C VAL A 17 11.69 -6.66 18.69
N VAL A 18 12.19 -7.81 18.21
CA VAL A 18 13.42 -7.88 17.41
C VAL A 18 13.26 -7.09 16.12
N SER A 19 12.11 -7.20 15.44
CA SER A 19 11.86 -6.46 14.21
C SER A 19 11.87 -4.95 14.44
N VAL A 20 11.14 -4.46 15.47
CA VAL A 20 11.15 -3.04 15.83
C VAL A 20 12.55 -2.56 16.17
N TRP A 21 13.29 -3.31 16.99
CA TRP A 21 14.66 -2.99 17.32
C TRP A 21 15.56 -2.89 16.08
N ARG A 22 15.47 -3.83 15.16
CA ARG A 22 16.26 -3.82 13.91
C ARG A 22 15.87 -2.66 12.99
N LEU A 23 14.58 -2.35 12.89
CA LEU A 23 14.07 -1.25 12.08
C LEU A 23 14.51 0.12 12.64
N GLU A 24 14.47 0.30 13.97
CA GLU A 24 14.94 1.54 14.60
C GLU A 24 16.49 1.63 14.64
N ALA A 25 17.19 0.51 14.86
CA ALA A 25 18.64 0.47 14.76
C ALA A 25 19.15 0.89 13.37
N GLY A 26 18.39 0.55 12.30
CA GLY A 26 18.69 1.02 10.94
C GLY A 26 18.57 2.54 10.75
N ARG A 27 17.89 3.24 11.63
CA ARG A 27 17.77 4.71 11.67
C ARG A 27 18.74 5.38 12.64
N ALA A 28 19.47 4.58 13.43
CA ALA A 28 20.38 5.12 14.43
C ALA A 28 21.45 6.04 13.78
N GLY A 29 21.76 7.12 14.47
CA GLY A 29 22.71 8.12 13.97
C GLY A 29 22.14 9.09 12.92
N LEU A 30 20.87 8.95 12.51
CA LEU A 30 20.22 9.91 11.62
C LEU A 30 19.38 10.92 12.41
N VAL A 31 19.36 12.15 11.95
CA VAL A 31 18.38 13.16 12.31
C VAL A 31 17.21 13.05 11.34
N ILE A 32 16.03 12.72 11.86
CA ILE A 32 14.81 12.54 11.07
C ILE A 32 13.80 13.57 11.57
N THR A 33 13.47 14.53 10.73
CA THR A 33 12.61 15.67 11.10
C THR A 33 11.49 15.89 10.11
N PRO A 34 10.32 16.38 10.55
CA PRO A 34 9.27 16.80 9.63
C PRO A 34 9.71 18.05 8.86
N LEU A 35 9.24 18.14 7.62
CA LEU A 35 9.34 19.31 6.74
C LEU A 35 7.98 19.56 6.12
N SER A 36 7.63 20.82 5.92
CA SER A 36 6.43 21.22 5.18
C SER A 36 6.83 22.09 3.98
N ALA A 37 6.51 21.65 2.78
CA ALA A 37 6.65 22.42 1.55
C ALA A 37 5.29 23.02 1.17
N GLY A 38 4.93 24.15 1.77
CA GLY A 38 3.56 24.65 1.78
C GLY A 38 2.65 23.69 2.56
N SER A 39 1.60 23.18 1.92
CA SER A 39 0.70 22.17 2.50
C SER A 39 1.21 20.74 2.38
N THR A 40 2.27 20.48 1.60
CA THR A 40 2.80 19.15 1.35
C THR A 40 3.67 18.67 2.53
N PRO A 41 3.26 17.59 3.24
CA PRO A 41 4.03 17.05 4.35
C PRO A 41 5.19 16.20 3.83
N ALA A 42 6.39 16.46 4.33
CA ALA A 42 7.61 15.74 4.01
C ALA A 42 8.35 15.31 5.28
N THR A 43 9.33 14.45 5.10
CA THR A 43 10.27 14.02 6.14
C THR A 43 11.69 14.12 5.60
N VAL A 44 12.56 14.77 6.36
CA VAL A 44 13.99 14.88 6.07
C VAL A 44 14.75 13.82 6.85
N TYR A 45 15.66 13.13 6.18
CA TYR A 45 16.60 12.17 6.76
C TYR A 45 18.00 12.66 6.43
N ARG A 46 18.86 12.83 7.44
CA ARG A 46 20.24 13.30 7.26
C ARG A 46 21.14 12.85 8.41
N LEU A 47 22.44 12.90 8.19
CA LEU A 47 23.41 12.80 9.27
C LEU A 47 23.35 14.05 10.16
N PRO A 48 23.75 13.97 11.45
CA PRO A 48 23.88 15.13 12.32
C PRO A 48 24.89 16.15 11.77
N GLY A 49 24.65 17.43 12.09
CA GLY A 49 25.51 18.56 11.67
C GLY A 49 25.09 19.14 10.31
N ASP A 50 25.86 20.15 9.87
CA ASP A 50 25.57 20.95 8.68
C ASP A 50 26.63 20.76 7.58
N ALA A 51 27.26 19.58 7.52
CA ALA A 51 28.16 19.25 6.44
C ALA A 51 27.47 19.37 5.08
N ALA A 52 28.14 19.99 4.11
CA ALA A 52 27.61 20.21 2.77
C ALA A 52 27.24 18.88 2.08
N ALA A 53 26.00 18.76 1.65
CA ALA A 53 25.47 17.51 1.09
C ALA A 53 24.45 17.77 -0.03
N PRO A 54 24.40 16.88 -1.06
CA PRO A 54 23.37 16.93 -2.08
C PRO A 54 22.00 16.60 -1.51
N VAL A 55 20.96 17.23 -2.06
CA VAL A 55 19.56 16.94 -1.74
C VAL A 55 19.02 15.87 -2.68
N VAL A 56 18.31 14.89 -2.14
CA VAL A 56 17.60 13.87 -2.91
C VAL A 56 16.13 13.88 -2.53
N VAL A 57 15.26 14.28 -3.46
CA VAL A 57 13.81 14.26 -3.27
C VAL A 57 13.26 12.93 -3.74
N ILE A 58 12.44 12.29 -2.90
CA ILE A 58 11.95 10.92 -3.09
C ILE A 58 10.42 10.91 -3.12
N ALA A 59 9.84 10.55 -4.26
CA ALA A 59 8.42 10.50 -4.53
C ALA A 59 7.91 9.05 -4.65
N HIS A 60 6.84 8.73 -3.93
CA HIS A 60 6.19 7.41 -3.98
C HIS A 60 5.22 7.28 -5.16
N GLY A 61 4.79 6.05 -5.48
CA GLY A 61 3.80 5.75 -6.52
C GLY A 61 2.35 5.96 -6.09
N PHE A 62 1.42 5.66 -7.01
CA PHE A 62 -0.02 5.69 -6.78
C PHE A 62 -0.41 4.80 -5.59
N ALA A 63 -1.33 5.26 -4.75
CA ALA A 63 -1.75 4.63 -3.50
C ALA A 63 -0.62 4.38 -2.48
N GLY A 64 0.58 4.95 -2.72
CA GLY A 64 1.70 4.92 -1.79
C GLY A 64 1.67 6.03 -0.74
N SER A 65 2.76 6.13 0.02
CA SER A 65 2.99 7.21 1.00
C SER A 65 4.46 7.20 1.45
N ARG A 66 4.89 8.27 2.14
CA ARG A 66 6.29 8.45 2.59
C ARG A 66 6.92 7.21 3.26
N PRO A 67 6.25 6.52 4.22
CA PRO A 67 6.87 5.37 4.89
C PRO A 67 7.29 4.25 3.93
N LEU A 68 6.65 4.12 2.77
CA LEU A 68 7.01 3.13 1.75
C LEU A 68 8.40 3.39 1.18
N MET A 69 8.82 4.66 1.12
CA MET A 69 10.12 5.09 0.58
C MET A 69 11.25 5.14 1.63
N ASP A 70 10.95 4.80 2.88
CA ASP A 70 11.85 4.93 4.02
C ASP A 70 13.16 4.13 3.85
N SER A 71 13.12 2.96 3.19
CA SER A 71 14.33 2.17 2.94
C SER A 71 15.35 2.90 2.07
N ILE A 72 14.87 3.62 1.06
CA ILE A 72 15.69 4.43 0.15
C ILE A 72 16.20 5.66 0.90
N ALA A 73 15.31 6.38 1.60
CA ALA A 73 15.66 7.58 2.35
C ALA A 73 16.74 7.32 3.41
N VAL A 74 16.59 6.26 4.20
CA VAL A 74 17.58 5.83 5.22
C VAL A 74 18.91 5.46 4.57
N THR A 75 18.88 4.67 3.48
CA THR A 75 20.10 4.26 2.76
C THR A 75 20.91 5.45 2.27
N LEU A 76 20.23 6.45 1.70
CA LEU A 76 20.89 7.66 1.18
C LEU A 76 21.34 8.60 2.30
N ALA A 77 20.53 8.77 3.34
CA ALA A 77 20.92 9.59 4.48
C ALA A 77 22.17 9.03 5.19
N GLN A 78 22.29 7.71 5.35
CA GLN A 78 23.49 7.08 5.89
C GLN A 78 24.72 7.28 4.98
N ALA A 79 24.53 7.43 3.66
CA ALA A 79 25.58 7.78 2.71
C ALA A 79 25.84 9.29 2.65
N GLY A 80 25.31 10.07 3.58
CA GLY A 80 25.59 11.49 3.72
C GLY A 80 24.79 12.41 2.78
N TYR A 81 23.66 11.95 2.23
CA TYR A 81 22.71 12.79 1.50
C TYR A 81 21.69 13.43 2.43
N ILE A 82 21.11 14.56 2.04
CA ILE A 82 19.88 15.09 2.62
C ILE A 82 18.72 14.47 1.82
N ALA A 83 18.12 13.41 2.34
CA ALA A 83 17.01 12.73 1.69
C ALA A 83 15.68 13.32 2.17
N VAL A 84 14.81 13.73 1.24
CA VAL A 84 13.51 14.33 1.50
C VAL A 84 12.43 13.45 0.86
N SER A 85 11.67 12.74 1.68
CA SER A 85 10.51 11.96 1.23
C SER A 85 9.22 12.69 1.59
N TYR A 86 8.23 12.72 0.70
CA TYR A 86 6.99 13.47 0.91
C TYR A 86 5.75 12.67 0.48
N ASP A 87 4.59 13.04 1.02
CA ASP A 87 3.31 12.51 0.57
C ASP A 87 2.79 13.36 -0.58
N LEU A 88 2.63 12.77 -1.76
CA LEU A 88 2.02 13.40 -2.93
C LEU A 88 0.59 13.87 -2.64
N MET A 89 0.14 14.94 -3.30
CA MET A 89 -1.27 15.35 -3.28
C MET A 89 -2.20 14.14 -3.42
N GLY A 90 -3.28 14.13 -2.67
CA GLY A 90 -4.23 13.03 -2.62
C GLY A 90 -3.77 11.79 -1.84
N HIS A 91 -2.52 11.69 -1.41
CA HIS A 91 -1.95 10.48 -0.81
C HIS A 91 -1.49 10.69 0.63
N GLY A 92 -1.36 9.58 1.36
CA GLY A 92 -0.80 9.56 2.70
C GLY A 92 -1.47 10.59 3.63
N ARG A 93 -0.65 11.47 4.22
CA ARG A 93 -1.10 12.55 5.10
C ARG A 93 -1.21 13.91 4.41
N ASN A 94 -1.10 13.96 3.08
CA ASN A 94 -1.31 15.21 2.35
C ASN A 94 -2.80 15.61 2.43
N PRO A 95 -3.12 16.80 2.96
CA PRO A 95 -4.50 17.24 3.09
C PRO A 95 -5.12 17.71 1.78
N VAL A 96 -4.29 17.98 0.75
CA VAL A 96 -4.73 18.50 -0.54
C VAL A 96 -5.06 17.32 -1.46
N PRO A 97 -6.28 17.24 -2.01
CA PRO A 97 -6.62 16.22 -2.98
C PRO A 97 -5.85 16.43 -4.30
N MET A 98 -5.64 15.34 -5.03
CA MET A 98 -5.09 15.38 -6.38
C MET A 98 -6.14 15.95 -7.34
N SER A 99 -5.74 16.56 -8.45
CA SER A 99 -6.70 16.99 -9.48
C SER A 99 -7.39 15.78 -10.12
N GLY A 100 -8.64 15.95 -10.57
CA GLY A 100 -9.41 14.85 -11.17
C GLY A 100 -8.97 14.44 -12.58
N ASP A 101 -8.15 15.26 -13.25
CA ASP A 101 -7.72 15.00 -14.64
C ASP A 101 -6.42 14.19 -14.69
N VAL A 102 -6.56 12.87 -14.51
CA VAL A 102 -5.44 11.92 -14.53
C VAL A 102 -5.04 11.46 -15.94
N THR A 103 -5.78 11.86 -16.97
CA THR A 103 -5.58 11.40 -18.36
C THR A 103 -4.70 12.33 -19.17
N ARG A 104 -4.52 13.58 -18.73
CA ARG A 104 -3.78 14.62 -19.43
C ARG A 104 -2.49 14.99 -18.73
N ILE A 105 -1.43 15.24 -19.50
CA ILE A 105 -0.11 15.66 -18.96
C ILE A 105 -0.22 17.08 -18.39
N ASP A 106 -0.97 17.98 -19.02
CA ASP A 106 -1.24 19.33 -18.53
C ASP A 106 -2.30 19.41 -17.41
N GLY A 107 -2.80 18.26 -16.98
CA GLY A 107 -3.67 18.08 -15.81
C GLY A 107 -2.90 17.68 -14.56
N THR A 108 -3.22 16.52 -13.99
CA THR A 108 -2.64 16.02 -12.73
C THR A 108 -1.11 15.93 -12.76
N THR A 109 -0.51 15.49 -13.87
CA THR A 109 0.95 15.34 -13.97
C THR A 109 1.67 16.68 -13.75
N LEU A 110 1.20 17.77 -14.37
CA LEU A 110 1.79 19.09 -14.18
C LEU A 110 1.67 19.60 -12.74
N VAL A 111 0.50 19.39 -12.11
CA VAL A 111 0.26 19.79 -10.72
C VAL A 111 1.21 19.04 -9.76
N LEU A 112 1.45 17.76 -10.00
CA LEU A 112 2.37 16.94 -9.20
C LEU A 112 3.85 17.31 -9.46
N MET A 113 4.20 17.72 -10.68
CA MET A 113 5.52 18.29 -10.98
C MET A 113 5.76 19.60 -10.21
N ASP A 114 4.76 20.49 -10.17
CA ASP A 114 4.86 21.74 -9.40
C ASP A 114 4.94 21.49 -7.89
N GLU A 115 4.25 20.45 -7.37
CA GLU A 115 4.40 20.00 -5.99
C GLU A 115 5.83 19.51 -5.71
N LEU A 116 6.37 18.65 -6.59
CA LEU A 116 7.73 18.15 -6.50
C LEU A 116 8.76 19.29 -6.53
N ALA A 117 8.57 20.31 -7.38
CA ALA A 117 9.42 21.49 -7.43
C ALA A 117 9.43 22.26 -6.10
N ARG A 118 8.26 22.48 -5.47
CA ARG A 118 8.18 23.12 -4.15
C ARG A 118 8.89 22.31 -3.06
N VAL A 119 8.79 20.97 -3.10
CA VAL A 119 9.51 20.10 -2.16
C VAL A 119 11.01 20.17 -2.40
N ALA A 120 11.46 20.22 -3.66
CA ALA A 120 12.86 20.39 -4.01
C ALA A 120 13.41 21.74 -3.52
N ASP A 121 12.66 22.82 -3.71
CA ASP A 121 13.03 24.17 -3.20
C ASP A 121 13.16 24.17 -1.68
N ALA A 122 12.19 23.57 -0.96
CA ALA A 122 12.24 23.45 0.48
C ALA A 122 13.45 22.59 0.96
N GLY A 123 13.77 21.53 0.22
CA GLY A 123 14.94 20.69 0.48
C GLY A 123 16.25 21.43 0.27
N LEU A 124 16.38 22.17 -0.83
CA LEU A 124 17.57 22.98 -1.15
C LEU A 124 17.77 24.16 -0.19
N ALA A 125 16.71 24.63 0.48
CA ALA A 125 16.79 25.67 1.50
C ALA A 125 17.23 25.15 2.89
N LEU A 126 17.40 23.84 3.08
CA LEU A 126 17.82 23.26 4.35
C LEU A 126 19.29 23.62 4.66
N PRO A 127 19.63 23.84 5.95
CA PRO A 127 21.02 23.98 6.37
C PRO A 127 21.89 22.82 5.91
N GLY A 128 23.04 23.09 5.33
CA GLY A 128 23.94 22.06 4.78
C GLY A 128 23.57 21.55 3.38
N ALA A 129 22.50 22.01 2.73
CA ALA A 129 22.28 21.73 1.33
C ALA A 129 23.32 22.44 0.46
N ASP A 130 24.00 21.72 -0.43
CA ASP A 130 25.11 22.23 -1.24
C ASP A 130 24.69 22.72 -2.65
N GLY A 131 23.38 22.75 -2.91
CA GLY A 131 22.79 23.17 -4.19
C GLY A 131 22.67 22.04 -5.23
N ARG A 132 23.25 20.87 -4.99
CA ARG A 132 23.10 19.69 -5.88
C ARG A 132 21.81 18.97 -5.61
N LEU A 133 21.08 18.58 -6.68
CA LEU A 133 19.74 17.99 -6.60
C LEU A 133 19.65 16.70 -7.40
N ALA A 134 19.08 15.65 -6.80
CA ALA A 134 18.62 14.46 -7.48
C ALA A 134 17.14 14.17 -7.16
N LEU A 135 16.47 13.49 -8.07
CA LEU A 135 15.08 13.07 -7.92
C LEU A 135 14.98 11.55 -8.00
N ILE A 136 14.15 10.96 -7.15
CA ILE A 136 13.81 9.54 -7.17
C ILE A 136 12.29 9.41 -7.24
N GLY A 137 11.79 8.63 -8.19
CA GLY A 137 10.37 8.34 -8.34
C GLY A 137 10.10 6.85 -8.51
N HIS A 138 9.02 6.37 -7.88
CA HIS A 138 8.55 5.00 -8.03
C HIS A 138 7.22 4.99 -8.77
N SER A 139 7.06 4.08 -9.73
CA SER A 139 5.79 3.85 -10.44
C SER A 139 5.25 5.15 -11.06
N MET A 140 4.05 5.59 -10.71
CA MET A 140 3.47 6.86 -11.16
C MET A 140 4.46 8.04 -11.02
N ALA A 141 5.16 8.13 -9.90
CA ALA A 141 6.10 9.23 -9.67
C ALA A 141 7.36 9.14 -10.54
N SER A 142 7.64 8.01 -11.19
CA SER A 142 8.77 7.88 -12.10
C SER A 142 8.64 8.79 -13.34
N ASP A 143 7.44 8.90 -13.91
CA ASP A 143 7.18 9.84 -15.01
C ASP A 143 7.25 11.31 -14.55
N ILE A 144 6.77 11.59 -13.33
CA ILE A 144 6.80 12.93 -12.72
C ILE A 144 8.24 13.41 -12.55
N VAL A 145 9.12 12.58 -11.96
CA VAL A 145 10.53 12.95 -11.73
C VAL A 145 11.31 13.07 -13.04
N VAL A 146 11.02 12.22 -14.03
CA VAL A 146 11.63 12.32 -15.37
C VAL A 146 11.24 13.64 -16.03
N ARG A 147 9.96 13.99 -16.07
CA ARG A 147 9.47 15.24 -16.67
C ARG A 147 9.98 16.46 -15.92
N GLN A 148 9.99 16.41 -14.58
CA GLN A 148 10.54 17.51 -13.79
C GLN A 148 12.03 17.71 -14.06
N ALA A 149 12.81 16.63 -14.20
CA ALA A 149 14.22 16.74 -14.51
C ALA A 149 14.51 17.28 -15.91
N VAL A 150 13.63 17.07 -16.88
CA VAL A 150 13.70 17.72 -18.21
C VAL A 150 13.38 19.20 -18.12
N ARG A 151 12.46 19.60 -17.22
CA ARG A 151 12.03 20.99 -17.04
C ARG A 151 12.98 21.82 -16.16
N ASP A 152 13.63 21.19 -15.16
CA ASP A 152 14.46 21.86 -14.13
C ASP A 152 15.94 21.49 -14.29
N ALA A 153 16.73 22.40 -14.83
CA ALA A 153 18.16 22.20 -15.10
C ALA A 153 19.01 22.00 -13.81
N ARG A 154 18.48 22.30 -12.63
CA ARG A 154 19.15 22.04 -11.33
C ARG A 154 19.25 20.54 -11.03
N VAL A 155 18.37 19.71 -11.62
CA VAL A 155 18.35 18.25 -11.42
C VAL A 155 19.55 17.63 -12.14
N GLN A 156 20.47 17.05 -11.38
CA GLN A 156 21.71 16.47 -11.91
C GLN A 156 21.63 14.95 -12.08
N ALA A 157 20.73 14.29 -11.35
CA ALA A 157 20.51 12.84 -11.46
C ALA A 157 19.05 12.47 -11.23
N VAL A 158 18.60 11.41 -11.92
CA VAL A 158 17.27 10.82 -11.75
C VAL A 158 17.42 9.32 -11.51
N VAL A 159 16.64 8.81 -10.56
CA VAL A 159 16.43 7.36 -10.38
C VAL A 159 14.94 7.08 -10.53
N ALA A 160 14.60 6.28 -11.52
CA ALA A 160 13.24 5.91 -11.85
C ALA A 160 13.03 4.40 -11.61
N LEU A 161 12.21 4.09 -10.59
CA LEU A 161 11.92 2.72 -10.16
C LEU A 161 10.59 2.27 -10.74
N SER A 162 10.57 1.09 -11.37
CA SER A 162 9.40 0.55 -12.06
C SER A 162 8.79 1.60 -13.03
N MET A 163 9.64 2.12 -13.90
CA MET A 163 9.35 3.30 -14.73
C MET A 163 8.48 2.97 -15.95
N PHE A 164 7.52 3.87 -16.18
CA PHE A 164 6.94 4.06 -17.51
C PHE A 164 6.90 5.57 -17.80
N SER A 165 7.66 6.03 -18.82
CA SER A 165 7.70 7.44 -19.19
C SER A 165 8.02 7.64 -20.67
N LEU A 166 7.13 8.32 -21.38
CA LEU A 166 7.35 8.73 -22.75
C LEU A 166 8.17 10.02 -22.88
N ALA A 167 8.53 10.66 -21.78
CA ALA A 167 9.34 11.89 -21.78
C ALA A 167 10.85 11.62 -21.88
N VAL A 168 11.28 10.37 -21.81
CA VAL A 168 12.70 9.99 -21.97
C VAL A 168 13.08 10.11 -23.44
N THR A 169 14.16 10.88 -23.71
CA THR A 169 14.79 10.99 -25.04
C THR A 169 16.20 10.42 -25.03
N ALA A 170 16.97 10.50 -26.11
CA ALA A 170 18.35 10.01 -26.15
C ALA A 170 19.24 10.66 -25.07
N ASP A 171 19.05 11.95 -24.82
CA ASP A 171 19.92 12.75 -23.96
C ASP A 171 19.24 13.25 -22.67
N GLN A 172 17.91 13.11 -22.56
CA GLN A 172 17.15 13.59 -21.39
C GLN A 172 16.32 12.47 -20.76
N PRO A 173 16.15 12.48 -19.43
CA PRO A 173 16.81 13.38 -18.45
C PRO A 173 18.30 13.06 -18.31
N ARG A 174 19.05 14.05 -17.84
CA ARG A 174 20.48 13.91 -17.52
C ARG A 174 20.70 12.88 -16.42
N ASN A 175 21.72 12.01 -16.56
CA ASN A 175 22.10 10.98 -15.59
C ASN A 175 20.90 10.17 -15.07
N LEU A 176 20.31 9.33 -15.94
CA LEU A 176 19.14 8.53 -15.63
C LEU A 176 19.51 7.08 -15.26
N LEU A 177 19.14 6.64 -14.07
CA LEU A 177 19.10 5.23 -13.66
C LEU A 177 17.65 4.72 -13.69
N VAL A 178 17.41 3.63 -14.43
CA VAL A 178 16.11 2.93 -14.42
C VAL A 178 16.27 1.55 -13.82
N ILE A 179 15.44 1.22 -12.82
CA ILE A 179 15.42 -0.11 -12.22
C ILE A 179 13.99 -0.65 -12.27
N ALA A 180 13.79 -1.84 -12.85
CA ALA A 180 12.54 -2.59 -12.79
C ALA A 180 12.68 -3.84 -11.93
N GLY A 181 11.61 -4.38 -11.39
CA GLY A 181 11.61 -5.70 -10.77
C GLY A 181 11.75 -6.79 -11.84
N GLU A 182 12.44 -7.89 -11.53
CA GLU A 182 12.57 -9.02 -12.45
C GLU A 182 11.20 -9.59 -12.87
N TRP A 183 10.20 -9.51 -11.99
CA TRP A 183 8.83 -9.98 -12.28
C TRP A 183 7.94 -8.94 -12.98
N GLU A 184 8.51 -7.81 -13.37
CA GLU A 184 7.82 -6.71 -14.06
C GLU A 184 8.20 -6.68 -15.55
N GLY A 185 7.92 -7.73 -16.31
CA GLY A 185 8.38 -7.90 -17.69
C GLY A 185 8.14 -6.69 -18.60
N MET A 186 6.97 -6.04 -18.52
CA MET A 186 6.63 -4.85 -19.30
C MET A 186 7.49 -3.64 -18.89
N LEU A 187 7.73 -3.43 -17.61
CA LEU A 187 8.54 -2.31 -17.12
C LEU A 187 10.04 -2.57 -17.30
N ALA A 188 10.49 -3.83 -17.30
CA ALA A 188 11.84 -4.21 -17.68
C ALA A 188 12.09 -3.93 -19.19
N ALA A 189 11.09 -4.20 -20.05
CA ALA A 189 11.16 -3.82 -21.46
C ALA A 189 11.20 -2.30 -21.65
N GLU A 190 10.46 -1.53 -20.88
CA GLU A 190 10.50 -0.07 -20.88
C GLU A 190 11.86 0.46 -20.38
N ALA A 191 12.45 -0.12 -19.35
CA ALA A 191 13.81 0.20 -18.90
C ALA A 191 14.85 -0.01 -20.01
N LEU A 192 14.76 -1.15 -20.72
CA LEU A 192 15.60 -1.44 -21.88
C LEU A 192 15.36 -0.46 -23.03
N ARG A 193 14.08 -0.12 -23.33
CA ARG A 193 13.74 0.88 -24.34
C ARG A 193 14.41 2.23 -24.02
N ALA A 194 14.27 2.67 -22.76
CA ALA A 194 14.88 3.93 -22.32
C ALA A 194 16.40 3.93 -22.48
N LEU A 195 17.08 2.83 -22.17
CA LEU A 195 18.53 2.68 -22.36
C LEU A 195 18.92 2.75 -23.84
N ARG A 196 18.18 2.04 -24.69
CA ARG A 196 18.43 1.94 -26.14
C ARG A 196 18.17 3.23 -26.91
N LEU A 197 17.49 4.20 -26.34
CA LEU A 197 17.41 5.55 -26.90
C LEU A 197 18.78 6.24 -26.96
N SER A 198 19.71 5.92 -26.03
CA SER A 198 21.08 6.45 -26.03
C SER A 198 22.07 5.56 -26.78
N ASP A 199 21.89 4.24 -26.76
CA ASP A 199 22.66 3.28 -27.56
C ASP A 199 21.80 2.08 -27.94
N PRO A 200 21.43 1.92 -29.23
CA PRO A 200 20.58 0.84 -29.70
C PRO A 200 21.12 -0.58 -29.43
N ALA A 201 22.43 -0.75 -29.24
CA ALA A 201 23.07 -2.04 -28.98
C ALA A 201 23.08 -2.41 -27.49
N ALA A 202 22.75 -1.49 -26.60
CA ALA A 202 22.84 -1.70 -25.14
C ALA A 202 21.87 -2.78 -24.64
N ALA A 203 22.30 -3.48 -23.60
CA ALA A 203 21.56 -4.49 -22.86
C ALA A 203 21.32 -4.06 -21.39
N LEU A 204 20.31 -4.67 -20.74
CA LEU A 204 20.10 -4.45 -19.31
C LEU A 204 21.36 -4.80 -18.50
N GLY A 205 21.75 -3.90 -17.61
CA GLY A 205 23.00 -3.96 -16.85
C GLY A 205 24.07 -3.00 -17.35
N ASP A 206 23.97 -2.54 -18.61
CA ASP A 206 24.95 -1.61 -19.19
C ASP A 206 24.77 -0.20 -18.65
N THR A 207 25.88 0.56 -18.72
CA THR A 207 25.90 2.01 -18.52
C THR A 207 26.40 2.67 -19.80
N VAL A 208 25.58 3.54 -20.38
CA VAL A 208 25.84 4.21 -21.65
C VAL A 208 26.03 5.69 -21.41
N ALA A 209 27.12 6.26 -21.94
CA ALA A 209 27.30 7.72 -21.99
C ALA A 209 26.40 8.32 -23.07
N ASN A 210 25.92 9.53 -22.85
CA ASN A 210 25.20 10.34 -23.83
C ASN A 210 25.67 11.81 -23.79
N ALA A 211 25.09 12.68 -24.58
CA ALA A 211 25.54 14.08 -24.70
C ALA A 211 25.43 14.88 -23.39
N THR A 212 24.55 14.49 -22.44
CA THR A 212 24.29 15.23 -21.20
C THR A 212 24.79 14.54 -19.94
N GLY A 213 25.26 13.27 -20.03
CA GLY A 213 25.70 12.49 -18.89
C GLY A 213 25.76 10.99 -19.19
N ALA A 214 25.08 10.18 -18.42
CA ALA A 214 25.02 8.74 -18.60
C ALA A 214 23.63 8.18 -18.32
N ARG A 215 23.38 7.00 -18.87
CA ARG A 215 22.14 6.23 -18.64
C ARG A 215 22.48 4.79 -18.27
N ARG A 216 21.77 4.25 -17.29
CA ARG A 216 21.89 2.87 -16.85
C ARG A 216 20.48 2.29 -16.65
N ALA A 217 20.29 1.05 -17.07
CA ALA A 217 19.04 0.34 -16.81
C ALA A 217 19.34 -1.11 -16.40
N LEU A 218 18.63 -1.62 -15.39
CA LEU A 218 18.78 -2.99 -14.91
C LEU A 218 17.49 -3.51 -14.27
N THR A 219 17.48 -4.83 -13.99
CA THR A 219 16.41 -5.46 -13.18
C THR A 219 16.94 -5.82 -11.79
N ALA A 220 16.09 -5.61 -10.78
CA ALA A 220 16.30 -6.11 -9.42
C ALA A 220 15.78 -7.55 -9.33
N PRO A 221 16.60 -8.53 -8.90
CA PRO A 221 16.23 -9.94 -8.94
C PRO A 221 15.16 -10.30 -7.88
N ASN A 222 14.29 -11.25 -8.24
CA ASN A 222 13.28 -11.88 -7.37
C ASN A 222 12.31 -10.90 -6.69
N VAL A 223 12.00 -9.77 -7.32
CA VAL A 223 11.04 -8.79 -6.79
C VAL A 223 10.04 -8.34 -7.85
N GLU A 224 8.88 -7.94 -7.37
CA GLU A 224 7.76 -7.34 -8.07
C GLU A 224 7.70 -5.82 -7.79
N HIS A 225 6.60 -5.19 -8.21
CA HIS A 225 6.39 -3.74 -8.22
C HIS A 225 6.59 -3.01 -6.88
N VAL A 226 6.28 -3.65 -5.74
CA VAL A 226 6.46 -3.07 -4.41
C VAL A 226 7.74 -3.58 -3.74
N GLY A 227 8.07 -4.85 -3.95
CA GLY A 227 9.28 -5.48 -3.42
C GLY A 227 10.57 -4.81 -3.87
N ILE A 228 10.56 -4.17 -5.05
CA ILE A 228 11.70 -3.40 -5.58
C ILE A 228 12.19 -2.32 -4.59
N LEU A 229 11.30 -1.69 -3.82
CA LEU A 229 11.62 -0.64 -2.85
C LEU A 229 12.44 -1.15 -1.65
N PHE A 230 12.44 -2.46 -1.42
CA PHE A 230 13.15 -3.13 -0.34
C PHE A 230 14.31 -4.01 -0.83
N SER A 231 14.50 -4.10 -2.15
CA SER A 231 15.56 -4.90 -2.78
C SER A 231 16.94 -4.34 -2.43
N GLY A 232 17.83 -5.20 -1.97
CA GLY A 232 19.22 -4.82 -1.72
C GLY A 232 19.93 -4.35 -2.99
N THR A 233 19.59 -4.90 -4.16
CA THR A 233 20.09 -4.46 -5.46
C THR A 233 19.63 -3.03 -5.76
N THR A 234 18.34 -2.75 -5.64
CA THR A 234 17.78 -1.40 -5.86
C THR A 234 18.47 -0.37 -4.97
N LEU A 235 18.60 -0.65 -3.67
CA LEU A 235 19.21 0.26 -2.71
C LEU A 235 20.69 0.52 -3.02
N ALA A 236 21.45 -0.53 -3.36
CA ALA A 236 22.87 -0.45 -3.70
C ALA A 236 23.11 0.31 -5.01
N GLU A 237 22.36 -0.02 -6.07
CA GLU A 237 22.46 0.64 -7.39
C GLU A 237 22.04 2.11 -7.30
N THR A 238 20.95 2.43 -6.59
CA THR A 238 20.52 3.82 -6.36
C THR A 238 21.61 4.64 -5.69
N ARG A 239 22.18 4.13 -4.59
CA ARG A 239 23.28 4.80 -3.89
C ARG A 239 24.53 4.91 -4.78
N GLY A 240 24.93 3.82 -5.43
CA GLY A 240 26.10 3.78 -6.31
C GLY A 240 26.00 4.77 -7.46
N TRP A 241 24.83 4.84 -8.09
CA TRP A 241 24.54 5.80 -9.15
C TRP A 241 24.71 7.26 -8.70
N LEU A 242 24.06 7.61 -7.57
CA LEU A 242 24.16 8.95 -7.04
C LEU A 242 25.59 9.29 -6.60
N ASN A 243 26.29 8.35 -5.98
CA ASN A 243 27.72 8.53 -5.61
C ASN A 243 28.58 8.80 -6.84
N THR A 244 28.36 8.11 -7.96
CA THR A 244 29.08 8.35 -9.21
C THR A 244 28.81 9.77 -9.73
N VAL A 245 27.52 10.17 -9.80
CA VAL A 245 27.13 11.50 -10.33
C VAL A 245 27.66 12.63 -9.46
N PHE A 246 27.61 12.47 -8.14
CA PHE A 246 28.01 13.53 -7.18
C PHE A 246 29.46 13.39 -6.69
N ALA A 247 30.25 12.49 -7.28
CA ALA A 247 31.65 12.23 -6.90
C ALA A 247 31.80 11.98 -5.38
N ARG A 248 30.94 11.12 -4.82
CA ARG A 248 30.99 10.69 -3.42
C ARG A 248 31.52 9.26 -3.30
N THR A 249 32.16 8.98 -2.18
CA THR A 249 32.78 7.68 -1.91
C THR A 249 32.16 6.91 -0.75
N ASP A 250 31.23 7.55 -0.01
CA ASP A 250 30.60 6.93 1.17
C ASP A 250 29.73 5.75 0.79
N THR A 251 30.10 4.56 1.22
CA THR A 251 29.41 3.29 0.93
C THR A 251 29.08 2.51 2.19
N PRO A 252 28.30 3.07 3.14
CA PRO A 252 27.90 2.34 4.34
C PRO A 252 27.11 1.06 3.96
N PRO A 253 27.06 0.04 4.83
CA PRO A 253 26.29 -1.18 4.57
C PRO A 253 24.81 -0.86 4.28
N ILE A 254 24.23 -1.58 3.30
CA ILE A 254 22.80 -1.44 2.98
C ILE A 254 21.95 -2.00 4.12
N VAL A 255 21.06 -1.16 4.65
CA VAL A 255 20.11 -1.56 5.69
C VAL A 255 18.88 -2.22 5.07
N ARG A 256 18.86 -3.56 5.07
CA ARG A 256 17.73 -4.34 4.54
C ARG A 256 16.57 -4.32 5.52
N ARG A 257 15.53 -3.56 5.22
CA ARG A 257 14.37 -3.35 6.09
C ARG A 257 13.19 -4.28 5.78
N GLY A 258 13.00 -4.68 4.52
CA GLY A 258 11.82 -5.43 4.06
C GLY A 258 11.54 -6.71 4.87
N GLY A 259 12.57 -7.52 5.13
CA GLY A 259 12.41 -8.76 5.92
C GLY A 259 11.97 -8.50 7.37
N TRP A 260 12.44 -7.40 7.99
CA TRP A 260 12.05 -7.03 9.34
C TRP A 260 10.61 -6.48 9.40
N ILE A 261 10.18 -5.73 8.37
CA ILE A 261 8.79 -5.28 8.23
C ILE A 261 7.87 -6.51 8.08
N ALA A 262 8.22 -7.44 7.19
CA ALA A 262 7.44 -8.66 7.01
C ALA A 262 7.37 -9.49 8.31
N LEU A 263 8.49 -9.69 9.03
CA LEU A 263 8.51 -10.39 10.31
C LEU A 263 7.64 -9.68 11.36
N LEU A 264 7.68 -8.35 11.43
CA LEU A 264 6.84 -7.56 12.35
C LEU A 264 5.36 -7.81 12.07
N LEU A 265 4.92 -7.68 10.81
CA LEU A 265 3.52 -7.85 10.45
C LEU A 265 3.03 -9.29 10.66
N VAL A 266 3.84 -10.28 10.28
CA VAL A 266 3.54 -11.70 10.55
C VAL A 266 3.46 -11.98 12.05
N SER A 267 4.36 -11.42 12.84
CA SER A 267 4.37 -11.56 14.30
C SER A 267 3.11 -10.96 14.92
N VAL A 268 2.70 -9.76 14.49
CA VAL A 268 1.46 -9.13 14.96
C VAL A 268 0.24 -10.00 14.61
N VAL A 269 0.16 -10.51 13.37
CA VAL A 269 -0.94 -11.42 12.97
C VAL A 269 -0.91 -12.70 13.82
N ALA A 270 0.26 -13.30 14.04
CA ALA A 270 0.39 -14.53 14.83
C ALA A 270 -0.07 -14.36 16.28
N MET A 271 0.15 -13.17 16.89
CA MET A 271 -0.36 -12.85 18.24
C MET A 271 -1.89 -12.90 18.31
N ALA A 272 -2.60 -12.64 17.23
CA ALA A 272 -4.06 -12.68 17.23
C ALA A 272 -4.63 -14.06 17.58
N TRP A 273 -3.93 -15.16 17.25
CA TRP A 273 -4.38 -16.51 17.57
C TRP A 273 -4.49 -16.80 19.06
N PRO A 274 -3.43 -16.67 19.88
CA PRO A 274 -3.55 -16.87 21.32
C PRO A 274 -4.46 -15.84 22.00
N LEU A 275 -4.51 -14.58 21.51
CA LEU A 275 -5.39 -13.54 22.03
C LEU A 275 -6.87 -13.85 21.76
N ALA A 276 -7.22 -14.36 20.58
CA ALA A 276 -8.59 -14.76 20.26
C ALA A 276 -9.14 -15.83 21.22
N VAL A 277 -8.27 -16.67 21.79
CA VAL A 277 -8.66 -17.67 22.77
C VAL A 277 -9.20 -17.03 24.06
N GLY A 278 -8.73 -15.85 24.43
CA GLY A 278 -9.27 -15.08 25.57
C GLY A 278 -10.76 -14.74 25.41
N LEU A 279 -11.26 -14.69 24.17
CA LEU A 279 -12.66 -14.44 23.87
C LEU A 279 -13.58 -15.65 24.12
N ARG A 280 -13.01 -16.84 24.42
CA ARG A 280 -13.81 -18.07 24.69
C ARG A 280 -14.76 -17.93 25.85
N ARG A 281 -14.46 -17.08 26.82
CA ARG A 281 -15.36 -16.78 27.94
C ARG A 281 -16.71 -16.18 27.49
N PHE A 282 -16.76 -15.59 26.31
CA PHE A 282 -17.96 -15.01 25.72
C PHE A 282 -18.56 -15.88 24.61
N ARG A 283 -18.19 -17.17 24.56
CA ARG A 283 -18.70 -18.12 23.58
C ARG A 283 -20.21 -18.24 23.65
N ALA A 284 -20.87 -18.35 22.51
CA ALA A 284 -22.30 -18.66 22.44
C ALA A 284 -22.57 -20.08 22.98
N ALA A 285 -23.77 -20.30 23.50
CA ALA A 285 -24.16 -21.61 24.03
C ALA A 285 -24.13 -22.74 23.00
N SER A 286 -24.36 -22.40 21.73
CA SER A 286 -24.30 -23.37 20.62
C SER A 286 -23.53 -22.76 19.44
N PRO A 287 -22.87 -23.62 18.60
CA PRO A 287 -22.19 -23.17 17.41
C PRO A 287 -23.16 -22.51 16.42
N PRO A 288 -22.65 -21.69 15.47
CA PRO A 288 -23.50 -21.18 14.40
C PRO A 288 -24.13 -22.31 13.57
N PRO A 289 -25.33 -22.09 13.02
CA PRO A 289 -25.97 -23.08 12.16
C PRO A 289 -25.10 -23.34 10.93
N GLN A 290 -25.16 -24.58 10.45
CA GLN A 290 -24.56 -24.91 9.16
C GLN A 290 -25.42 -24.36 8.04
N VAL A 291 -24.77 -23.73 7.05
CA VAL A 291 -25.47 -23.24 5.86
C VAL A 291 -25.73 -24.41 4.91
N GLY A 292 -26.99 -24.68 4.63
CA GLY A 292 -27.42 -25.73 3.70
C GLY A 292 -26.85 -25.50 2.29
N ARG A 293 -26.66 -26.58 1.52
CA ARG A 293 -26.02 -26.52 0.18
C ARG A 293 -26.70 -25.53 -0.77
N GLY A 294 -28.03 -25.57 -0.87
CA GLY A 294 -28.78 -24.67 -1.75
C GLY A 294 -28.67 -23.21 -1.35
N ALA A 295 -28.83 -22.91 -0.04
CA ALA A 295 -28.66 -21.57 0.52
C ALA A 295 -27.22 -21.06 0.31
N PHE A 296 -26.23 -21.95 0.48
CA PHE A 296 -24.81 -21.62 0.26
C PHE A 296 -24.55 -21.23 -1.21
N VAL A 297 -24.95 -22.08 -2.15
CA VAL A 297 -24.74 -21.81 -3.59
C VAL A 297 -25.42 -20.51 -4.00
N LEU A 298 -26.67 -20.30 -3.59
CA LEU A 298 -27.42 -19.10 -3.94
C LEU A 298 -26.81 -17.82 -3.29
N ALA A 299 -26.40 -17.91 -2.02
CA ALA A 299 -25.82 -16.75 -1.30
C ALA A 299 -24.36 -16.43 -1.73
N VAL A 300 -23.68 -17.33 -2.43
CA VAL A 300 -22.35 -17.09 -3.00
C VAL A 300 -22.44 -16.62 -4.45
N LEU A 301 -23.16 -17.35 -5.31
CA LEU A 301 -23.23 -17.04 -6.74
C LEU A 301 -24.20 -15.90 -7.06
N GLY A 302 -25.33 -15.81 -6.33
CA GLY A 302 -26.33 -14.77 -6.54
C GLY A 302 -25.74 -13.37 -6.42
N PRO A 303 -25.16 -12.99 -5.26
CA PRO A 303 -24.52 -11.68 -5.10
C PRO A 303 -23.36 -11.47 -6.05
N ALA A 304 -22.58 -12.52 -6.35
CA ALA A 304 -21.40 -12.40 -7.22
C ALA A 304 -21.74 -11.93 -8.63
N VAL A 305 -22.89 -12.36 -9.15
CA VAL A 305 -23.38 -11.96 -10.47
C VAL A 305 -24.31 -10.77 -10.39
N ALA A 306 -25.25 -10.76 -9.43
CA ALA A 306 -26.28 -9.73 -9.35
C ALA A 306 -25.71 -8.34 -9.00
N THR A 307 -24.71 -8.27 -8.09
CA THR A 307 -24.16 -6.98 -7.64
C THR A 307 -23.59 -6.15 -8.80
N PRO A 308 -22.62 -6.64 -9.60
CA PRO A 308 -22.08 -5.86 -10.71
C PRO A 308 -23.13 -5.53 -11.77
N LEU A 309 -24.06 -6.44 -12.07
CA LEU A 309 -25.13 -6.20 -13.05
C LEU A 309 -26.14 -5.12 -12.58
N ILE A 310 -26.50 -5.13 -11.29
CA ILE A 310 -27.38 -4.11 -10.72
C ILE A 310 -26.69 -2.75 -10.72
N LEU A 311 -25.39 -2.68 -10.38
CA LEU A 311 -24.66 -1.43 -10.28
C LEU A 311 -24.22 -0.86 -11.64
N TRP A 312 -24.14 -1.67 -12.68
CA TRP A 312 -23.63 -1.27 -14.00
C TRP A 312 -24.31 0.00 -14.56
N PRO A 313 -25.67 0.15 -14.53
CA PRO A 313 -26.33 1.33 -15.09
C PRO A 313 -26.27 2.57 -14.18
N PHE A 314 -25.73 2.47 -12.95
CA PHE A 314 -25.73 3.58 -11.99
C PHE A 314 -24.38 4.28 -11.89
N ASP A 315 -24.41 5.61 -11.83
CA ASP A 315 -23.27 6.38 -11.40
C ASP A 315 -23.17 6.33 -9.87
N THR A 316 -22.09 5.75 -9.38
CA THR A 316 -21.84 5.59 -7.94
C THR A 316 -20.89 6.64 -7.38
N ARG A 317 -20.55 7.69 -8.13
CA ARG A 317 -19.61 8.73 -7.71
C ARG A 317 -20.31 9.68 -6.71
N PHE A 318 -19.87 9.61 -5.45
CA PHE A 318 -20.36 10.48 -4.36
C PHE A 318 -19.27 10.87 -3.36
N LEU A 319 -18.03 10.39 -3.56
CA LEU A 319 -16.86 10.72 -2.76
C LEU A 319 -15.77 11.30 -3.67
N PRO A 320 -14.83 12.09 -3.12
CA PRO A 320 -13.70 12.61 -3.85
C PRO A 320 -12.60 11.53 -4.01
N VAL A 321 -12.93 10.43 -4.66
CA VAL A 321 -12.06 9.26 -4.88
C VAL A 321 -12.40 8.61 -6.22
N LEU A 322 -11.45 7.87 -6.84
CA LEU A 322 -11.69 7.30 -8.17
C LEU A 322 -12.68 6.13 -8.18
N VAL A 323 -12.50 5.16 -7.27
CA VAL A 323 -13.25 3.89 -7.30
C VAL A 323 -13.70 3.42 -5.92
N ALA A 324 -13.35 4.14 -4.85
CA ALA A 324 -13.69 3.70 -3.49
C ALA A 324 -15.19 3.79 -3.21
N ASP A 325 -15.89 4.76 -3.77
CA ASP A 325 -17.33 4.87 -3.70
C ASP A 325 -18.05 3.70 -4.37
N TYR A 326 -17.66 3.33 -5.60
CA TYR A 326 -18.14 2.10 -6.24
C TYR A 326 -17.90 0.89 -5.34
N LEU A 327 -16.69 0.74 -4.81
CA LEU A 327 -16.31 -0.39 -3.97
C LEU A 327 -17.13 -0.43 -2.67
N ALA A 328 -17.39 0.71 -2.04
CA ALA A 328 -18.25 0.80 -0.86
C ALA A 328 -19.68 0.33 -1.14
N VAL A 329 -20.28 0.79 -2.24
CA VAL A 329 -21.63 0.38 -2.66
C VAL A 329 -21.66 -1.09 -3.08
N HIS A 330 -20.63 -1.55 -3.80
CA HIS A 330 -20.51 -2.95 -4.21
C HIS A 330 -20.45 -3.87 -2.98
N PHE A 331 -19.63 -3.58 -1.99
CA PHE A 331 -19.54 -4.37 -0.76
C PHE A 331 -20.88 -4.34 0.01
N ALA A 332 -21.52 -3.16 0.12
CA ALA A 332 -22.82 -3.05 0.77
C ALA A 332 -23.86 -3.95 0.10
N LEU A 333 -24.03 -3.81 -1.21
CA LEU A 333 -25.02 -4.56 -1.96
C LEU A 333 -24.73 -6.06 -1.95
N TYR A 334 -23.48 -6.46 -2.22
CA TYR A 334 -23.04 -7.86 -2.17
C TYR A 334 -23.33 -8.50 -0.80
N GLY A 335 -22.94 -7.80 0.26
CA GLY A 335 -23.16 -8.27 1.63
C GLY A 335 -24.65 -8.35 1.99
N LEU A 336 -25.44 -7.34 1.65
CA LEU A 336 -26.87 -7.32 1.94
C LEU A 336 -27.65 -8.38 1.15
N LEU A 337 -27.33 -8.61 -0.12
CA LEU A 337 -27.93 -9.70 -0.90
C LEU A 337 -27.58 -11.06 -0.29
N GLY A 338 -26.32 -11.31 0.05
CA GLY A 338 -25.91 -12.56 0.70
C GLY A 338 -26.60 -12.78 2.04
N LEU A 339 -26.66 -11.76 2.90
CA LEU A 339 -27.35 -11.81 4.19
C LEU A 339 -28.87 -11.98 4.01
N GLY A 340 -29.47 -11.29 3.03
CA GLY A 340 -30.90 -11.43 2.71
C GLY A 340 -31.28 -12.84 2.30
N ILE A 341 -30.46 -13.49 1.43
CA ILE A 341 -30.67 -14.89 1.03
C ILE A 341 -30.55 -15.81 2.25
N LEU A 342 -29.53 -15.62 3.09
CA LEU A 342 -29.35 -16.42 4.31
C LEU A 342 -30.52 -16.22 5.29
N ALA A 343 -31.01 -15.00 5.44
CA ALA A 343 -32.17 -14.69 6.30
C ALA A 343 -33.44 -15.39 5.80
N TRP A 344 -33.71 -15.30 4.48
CA TRP A 344 -34.85 -15.94 3.84
C TRP A 344 -34.84 -17.47 4.03
N GLN A 345 -33.64 -18.09 3.99
CA GLN A 345 -33.46 -19.52 4.22
C GLN A 345 -33.40 -19.93 5.71
N GLY A 346 -33.65 -18.98 6.64
CA GLY A 346 -33.57 -19.24 8.10
C GLY A 346 -32.15 -19.50 8.63
N GLY A 347 -31.11 -19.21 7.83
CA GLY A 347 -29.71 -19.48 8.17
C GLY A 347 -29.04 -18.42 9.04
N LEU A 348 -29.71 -17.30 9.35
CA LEU A 348 -29.17 -16.23 10.19
C LEU A 348 -29.67 -16.34 11.64
N ARG A 349 -28.75 -16.15 12.58
CA ARG A 349 -29.10 -15.89 14.00
C ARG A 349 -29.20 -14.39 14.26
N ARG A 350 -30.08 -14.01 15.19
CA ARG A 350 -30.09 -12.65 15.73
C ARG A 350 -28.72 -12.30 16.32
N ILE A 351 -28.25 -11.08 16.05
CA ILE A 351 -27.02 -10.57 16.63
C ILE A 351 -27.29 -10.26 18.09
N ALA A 352 -26.60 -10.96 18.99
CA ALA A 352 -26.72 -10.70 20.42
C ALA A 352 -26.08 -9.34 20.78
N PRO A 353 -26.61 -8.57 21.76
CA PRO A 353 -26.07 -7.25 22.14
C PRO A 353 -24.59 -7.24 22.53
N VAL A 354 -24.05 -8.35 23.01
CA VAL A 354 -22.60 -8.50 23.34
C VAL A 354 -21.71 -8.47 22.10
N VAL A 355 -22.25 -8.72 20.90
CA VAL A 355 -21.45 -8.85 19.67
C VAL A 355 -20.73 -7.56 19.28
N PRO A 356 -21.37 -6.39 19.23
CA PRO A 356 -20.68 -5.13 18.96
C PRO A 356 -19.57 -4.85 19.98
N LEU A 357 -19.82 -5.10 21.25
CA LEU A 357 -18.83 -4.90 22.33
C LEU A 357 -17.59 -5.79 22.14
N LEU A 358 -17.78 -7.03 21.70
CA LEU A 358 -16.67 -7.94 21.41
C LEU A 358 -15.94 -7.62 20.11
N ALA A 359 -16.59 -6.97 19.16
CA ALA A 359 -15.97 -6.53 17.92
C ALA A 359 -14.98 -5.39 18.14
N ILE A 360 -15.21 -4.51 19.12
CA ILE A 360 -14.35 -3.36 19.43
C ILE A 360 -12.90 -3.78 19.68
N PRO A 361 -12.55 -4.67 20.63
CA PRO A 361 -11.16 -5.03 20.86
C PRO A 361 -10.50 -5.75 19.67
N VAL A 362 -11.28 -6.46 18.84
CA VAL A 362 -10.75 -7.09 17.62
C VAL A 362 -10.44 -6.05 16.56
N ALA A 363 -11.32 -5.09 16.33
CA ALA A 363 -11.10 -3.96 15.42
C ALA A 363 -9.94 -3.07 15.92
N ALA A 364 -9.89 -2.78 17.22
CA ALA A 364 -8.82 -2.00 17.84
C ALA A 364 -7.46 -2.69 17.67
N PHE A 365 -7.39 -4.01 17.86
CA PHE A 365 -6.15 -4.76 17.59
C PHE A 365 -5.70 -4.61 16.13
N ALA A 366 -6.60 -4.73 15.17
CA ALA A 366 -6.28 -4.61 13.76
C ALA A 366 -5.89 -3.16 13.38
N ILE A 367 -6.62 -2.15 13.85
CA ILE A 367 -6.37 -0.75 13.49
C ILE A 367 -5.17 -0.19 14.27
N VAL A 368 -5.10 -0.41 15.59
CA VAL A 368 -4.09 0.25 16.42
C VAL A 368 -2.77 -0.51 16.41
N ILE A 369 -2.80 -1.85 16.58
CA ILE A 369 -1.55 -2.62 16.69
C ILE A 369 -0.98 -2.92 15.31
N PHE A 370 -1.77 -3.55 14.42
CA PHE A 370 -1.30 -3.85 13.08
C PHE A 370 -1.18 -2.58 12.23
N GLY A 371 -2.20 -1.72 12.25
CA GLY A 371 -2.19 -0.44 11.54
C GLY A 371 -1.11 0.50 12.05
N GLY A 372 -0.81 0.53 13.36
CA GLY A 372 0.29 1.30 13.92
C GLY A 372 1.66 0.82 13.43
N ALA A 373 1.84 -0.49 13.28
CA ALA A 373 3.06 -1.05 12.67
C ALA A 373 3.19 -0.67 11.18
N LEU A 374 2.08 -0.70 10.43
CA LEU A 374 2.04 -0.21 9.05
C LEU A 374 2.39 1.28 8.97
N ASP A 375 1.73 2.12 9.78
CA ASP A 375 1.91 3.59 9.78
C ASP A 375 3.36 4.00 10.04
N ARG A 376 4.03 3.27 10.91
CA ARG A 376 5.42 3.56 11.27
C ARG A 376 6.44 3.12 10.22
N TYR A 377 6.21 2.00 9.50
CA TYR A 377 7.26 1.32 8.75
C TYR A 377 6.95 1.02 7.29
N PHE A 378 5.69 1.12 6.86
CA PHE A 378 5.30 0.68 5.53
C PHE A 378 4.39 1.67 4.78
N ALA A 379 3.28 2.12 5.36
CA ALA A 379 2.33 2.99 4.67
C ALA A 379 1.56 3.85 5.68
N SER A 380 1.28 5.11 5.34
CA SER A 380 0.44 5.98 6.19
C SER A 380 -0.92 5.34 6.44
N PHE A 381 -1.24 5.05 7.69
CA PHE A 381 -2.43 4.32 8.10
C PHE A 381 -3.36 5.12 9.03
N VAL A 382 -2.89 6.28 9.51
CA VAL A 382 -3.70 7.24 10.27
C VAL A 382 -4.30 8.26 9.30
N PRO A 383 -5.66 8.32 9.17
CA PRO A 383 -6.30 9.21 8.22
C PRO A 383 -6.17 10.68 8.63
N VAL A 384 -6.00 11.55 7.65
CA VAL A 384 -6.25 12.99 7.81
C VAL A 384 -7.76 13.26 7.81
N ALA A 385 -8.17 14.42 8.34
CA ALA A 385 -9.59 14.76 8.50
C ALA A 385 -10.42 14.58 7.22
N GLY A 386 -9.90 14.99 6.06
CA GLY A 386 -10.56 14.84 4.77
C GLY A 386 -10.83 13.38 4.34
N ARG A 387 -10.13 12.39 4.91
CA ARG A 387 -10.33 10.96 4.62
C ARG A 387 -11.39 10.29 5.49
N ILE A 388 -11.82 10.94 6.57
CA ILE A 388 -12.81 10.34 7.50
C ILE A 388 -14.12 9.97 6.79
N PRO A 389 -14.72 10.78 5.91
CA PRO A 389 -15.91 10.39 5.16
C PRO A 389 -15.68 9.16 4.27
N VAL A 390 -14.51 9.04 3.64
CA VAL A 390 -14.14 7.88 2.80
C VAL A 390 -14.04 6.62 3.67
N VAL A 391 -13.35 6.69 4.80
CA VAL A 391 -13.23 5.59 5.77
C VAL A 391 -14.60 5.16 6.27
N ALA A 392 -15.49 6.12 6.60
CA ALA A 392 -16.84 5.83 7.07
C ALA A 392 -17.69 5.13 5.99
N ALA A 393 -17.70 5.65 4.77
CA ALA A 393 -18.44 5.05 3.66
C ALA A 393 -17.94 3.63 3.36
N MET A 394 -16.62 3.45 3.31
CA MET A 394 -16.01 2.13 3.12
C MET A 394 -16.37 1.16 4.26
N ALA A 395 -16.39 1.60 5.52
CA ALA A 395 -16.76 0.75 6.66
C ALA A 395 -18.27 0.38 6.61
N ILE A 396 -19.15 1.32 6.24
CA ILE A 396 -20.58 1.06 6.04
C ILE A 396 -20.80 -0.03 4.97
N GLY A 397 -20.05 0.00 3.88
CA GLY A 397 -20.12 -1.03 2.84
C GLY A 397 -19.48 -2.36 3.27
N ALA A 398 -18.31 -2.31 3.88
CA ALA A 398 -17.53 -3.49 4.21
C ALA A 398 -18.11 -4.30 5.40
N VAL A 399 -18.86 -3.69 6.32
CA VAL A 399 -19.46 -4.41 7.46
C VAL A 399 -20.49 -5.45 6.99
N PRO A 400 -21.54 -5.15 6.19
CA PRO A 400 -22.43 -6.18 5.69
C PRO A 400 -21.71 -7.24 4.84
N PHE A 401 -20.71 -6.85 4.05
CA PHE A 401 -19.88 -7.76 3.30
C PHE A 401 -19.15 -8.79 4.18
N MET A 402 -18.47 -8.33 5.22
CA MET A 402 -17.74 -9.20 6.14
C MET A 402 -18.67 -9.98 7.09
N LEU A 403 -19.87 -9.49 7.36
CA LEU A 403 -20.90 -10.25 8.05
C LEU A 403 -21.38 -11.43 7.22
N ALA A 404 -21.57 -11.24 5.90
CA ALA A 404 -21.90 -12.32 4.97
C ALA A 404 -20.76 -13.33 4.86
N ASP A 405 -19.50 -12.89 4.69
CA ASP A 405 -18.30 -13.76 4.73
C ASP A 405 -18.28 -14.61 6.01
N GLY A 406 -18.44 -13.95 7.17
CA GLY A 406 -18.45 -14.61 8.47
C GLY A 406 -19.56 -15.67 8.61
N ALA A 407 -20.77 -15.41 8.11
CA ALA A 407 -21.88 -16.34 8.11
C ALA A 407 -21.64 -17.53 7.17
N LEU A 408 -21.23 -17.27 5.91
CA LEU A 408 -20.97 -18.29 4.89
C LEU A 408 -19.77 -19.19 5.22
N THR A 409 -18.76 -18.65 5.90
CA THR A 409 -17.61 -19.39 6.40
C THR A 409 -17.83 -20.01 7.78
N GLU A 410 -19.06 -19.92 8.33
CA GLU A 410 -19.48 -20.47 9.62
C GLU A 410 -18.55 -20.04 10.77
N GLY A 411 -18.06 -18.79 10.73
CA GLY A 411 -17.07 -18.27 11.68
C GLY A 411 -15.72 -19.00 11.63
N GLY A 412 -15.28 -19.41 10.45
CA GLY A 412 -14.03 -20.13 10.21
C GLY A 412 -14.11 -21.62 10.55
N ARG A 413 -15.32 -22.21 10.61
CA ARG A 413 -15.56 -23.65 10.83
C ARG A 413 -15.88 -24.38 9.53
N ALA A 414 -16.27 -23.65 8.48
CA ALA A 414 -16.49 -24.20 7.15
C ALA A 414 -15.20 -24.84 6.59
N PRO A 415 -15.30 -25.90 5.78
CA PRO A 415 -14.15 -26.51 5.12
C PRO A 415 -13.47 -25.49 4.19
N LEU A 416 -12.15 -25.66 3.99
CA LEU A 416 -11.32 -24.69 3.26
C LEU A 416 -11.88 -24.36 1.85
N TRP A 417 -12.40 -25.36 1.13
CA TRP A 417 -12.95 -25.14 -0.21
C TRP A 417 -14.13 -24.15 -0.20
N ARG A 418 -14.99 -24.16 0.85
CA ARG A 418 -16.06 -23.17 1.01
C ARG A 418 -15.50 -21.76 1.24
N VAL A 419 -14.49 -21.65 2.09
CA VAL A 419 -13.81 -20.36 2.38
C VAL A 419 -13.22 -19.79 1.09
N LEU A 420 -12.51 -20.63 0.33
CA LEU A 420 -11.91 -20.24 -0.95
C LEU A 420 -12.97 -19.83 -1.98
N LEU A 421 -14.09 -20.58 -2.07
CA LEU A 421 -15.17 -20.26 -2.99
C LEU A 421 -15.87 -18.94 -2.62
N VAL A 422 -16.21 -18.71 -1.34
CA VAL A 422 -16.84 -17.46 -0.88
C VAL A 422 -15.99 -16.24 -1.24
N ARG A 423 -14.70 -16.27 -0.94
CA ARG A 423 -13.79 -15.16 -1.16
C ARG A 423 -13.36 -15.02 -2.61
N GLY A 424 -13.16 -16.14 -3.30
CA GLY A 424 -12.88 -16.17 -4.73
C GLY A 424 -14.02 -15.60 -5.56
N MET A 425 -15.28 -15.92 -5.21
CA MET A 425 -16.45 -15.37 -5.90
C MET A 425 -16.66 -13.87 -5.61
N ALA A 426 -16.29 -13.40 -4.43
CA ALA A 426 -16.29 -11.97 -4.13
C ALA A 426 -15.26 -11.21 -5.00
N LEU A 427 -14.06 -11.75 -5.16
CA LEU A 427 -13.04 -11.18 -6.07
C LEU A 427 -13.48 -11.29 -7.54
N ALA A 428 -14.09 -12.40 -7.93
CA ALA A 428 -14.63 -12.58 -9.28
C ALA A 428 -15.77 -11.58 -9.60
N SER A 429 -16.59 -11.23 -8.60
CA SER A 429 -17.62 -10.19 -8.72
C SER A 429 -17.03 -8.81 -9.03
N LEU A 430 -15.95 -8.44 -8.38
CA LEU A 430 -15.20 -7.21 -8.68
C LEU A 430 -14.55 -7.28 -10.07
N GLY A 431 -13.98 -8.43 -10.44
CA GLY A 431 -13.46 -8.66 -11.79
C GLY A 431 -14.54 -8.53 -12.86
N LEU A 432 -15.76 -9.08 -12.64
CA LEU A 432 -16.89 -8.91 -13.54
C LEU A 432 -17.30 -7.43 -13.66
N ALA A 433 -17.30 -6.68 -12.56
CA ALA A 433 -17.56 -5.25 -12.60
C ALA A 433 -16.56 -4.50 -13.52
N VAL A 434 -15.28 -4.82 -13.40
CA VAL A 434 -14.23 -4.24 -14.27
C VAL A 434 -14.45 -4.61 -15.73
N VAL A 435 -14.85 -5.84 -16.04
CA VAL A 435 -15.15 -6.26 -17.41
C VAL A 435 -16.35 -5.50 -17.99
N LEU A 436 -17.38 -5.23 -17.19
CA LEU A 436 -18.59 -4.51 -17.60
C LEU A 436 -18.34 -3.01 -17.84
N ASP A 437 -17.39 -2.43 -17.09
CA ASP A 437 -17.06 -1.00 -17.16
C ASP A 437 -15.57 -0.78 -16.92
N PHE A 438 -14.76 -1.17 -17.92
CA PHE A 438 -13.31 -1.16 -17.81
C PHE A 438 -12.75 0.26 -17.63
N GLU A 439 -13.26 1.21 -18.39
CA GLU A 439 -12.72 2.59 -18.35
C GLU A 439 -12.88 3.23 -16.98
N ARG A 440 -14.04 3.06 -16.34
CA ARG A 440 -14.32 3.66 -15.04
C ARG A 440 -13.71 2.87 -13.87
N LEU A 441 -13.64 1.53 -13.97
CA LEU A 441 -13.29 0.64 -12.86
C LEU A 441 -11.90 0.01 -12.96
N PHE A 442 -11.08 0.38 -13.95
CA PHE A 442 -9.73 -0.14 -14.15
C PHE A 442 -8.88 -0.13 -12.85
N PHE A 443 -8.97 0.95 -12.06
CA PHE A 443 -8.20 1.06 -10.82
C PHE A 443 -8.57 0.03 -9.75
N LEU A 444 -9.70 -0.68 -9.86
CA LEU A 444 -10.02 -1.81 -8.99
C LEU A 444 -9.00 -2.96 -9.15
N LEU A 445 -8.37 -3.11 -10.32
CA LEU A 445 -7.34 -4.13 -10.54
C LEU A 445 -6.14 -3.96 -9.60
N ILE A 446 -5.81 -2.72 -9.23
CA ILE A 446 -4.73 -2.42 -8.27
C ILE A 446 -5.14 -2.83 -6.84
N ILE A 447 -6.44 -2.78 -6.53
CA ILE A 447 -6.97 -3.06 -5.20
C ILE A 447 -7.24 -4.56 -4.97
N LEU A 448 -7.51 -5.34 -6.01
CA LEU A 448 -7.78 -6.77 -5.88
C LEU A 448 -6.70 -7.55 -5.13
N PRO A 449 -5.38 -7.35 -5.39
CA PRO A 449 -4.31 -7.99 -4.61
C PRO A 449 -4.34 -7.59 -3.13
N VAL A 450 -4.68 -6.34 -2.82
CA VAL A 450 -4.78 -5.86 -1.43
C VAL A 450 -5.92 -6.57 -0.69
N ILE A 451 -7.09 -6.73 -1.34
CA ILE A 451 -8.23 -7.47 -0.77
C ILE A 451 -7.86 -8.96 -0.61
N LEU A 452 -7.13 -9.56 -1.55
CA LEU A 452 -6.64 -10.92 -1.44
C LEU A 452 -5.73 -11.10 -0.22
N VAL A 453 -4.75 -10.22 -0.04
CA VAL A 453 -3.85 -10.23 1.13
C VAL A 453 -4.64 -10.01 2.42
N PHE A 454 -5.62 -9.12 2.42
CA PHE A 454 -6.53 -8.94 3.55
C PHE A 454 -7.25 -10.26 3.91
N PHE A 455 -7.79 -10.98 2.95
CA PHE A 455 -8.43 -12.28 3.22
C PHE A 455 -7.47 -13.34 3.74
N LEU A 456 -6.23 -13.36 3.25
CA LEU A 456 -5.21 -14.30 3.73
C LEU A 456 -4.85 -14.03 5.19
N LEU A 457 -4.60 -12.78 5.55
CA LEU A 457 -4.17 -12.39 6.89
C LEU A 457 -5.36 -12.30 7.86
N PHE A 458 -6.27 -11.38 7.57
CA PHE A 458 -7.36 -11.05 8.49
C PHE A 458 -8.57 -11.98 8.37
N GLY A 459 -8.78 -12.61 7.23
CA GLY A 459 -9.72 -13.71 7.12
C GLY A 459 -9.33 -14.90 8.00
N THR A 460 -8.03 -15.13 8.19
CA THR A 460 -7.50 -16.12 9.13
C THR A 460 -7.74 -15.71 10.58
N VAL A 461 -7.46 -14.44 10.93
CA VAL A 461 -7.75 -13.86 12.24
C VAL A 461 -9.25 -13.96 12.55
N GLY A 462 -10.11 -13.60 11.60
CA GLY A 462 -11.57 -13.73 11.72
C GLY A 462 -12.02 -15.16 12.00
N GLY A 463 -11.37 -16.13 11.34
CA GLY A 463 -11.61 -17.55 11.62
C GLY A 463 -11.23 -17.95 13.05
N TRP A 464 -10.14 -17.43 13.62
CA TRP A 464 -9.77 -17.67 15.02
C TRP A 464 -10.76 -17.06 15.99
N VAL A 465 -11.19 -15.81 15.76
CA VAL A 465 -12.21 -15.12 16.56
C VAL A 465 -13.55 -15.85 16.51
N GLY A 466 -13.99 -16.21 15.30
CA GLY A 466 -15.27 -16.92 15.10
C GLY A 466 -15.29 -18.29 15.77
N ARG A 467 -14.20 -19.07 15.65
CA ARG A 467 -14.06 -20.36 16.38
C ARG A 467 -14.00 -20.20 17.88
N ALA A 468 -13.39 -19.13 18.38
CA ALA A 468 -13.31 -18.86 19.81
C ALA A 468 -14.67 -18.49 20.40
N THR A 469 -15.41 -17.62 19.73
CA THR A 469 -16.66 -17.01 20.23
C THR A 469 -17.93 -17.77 19.85
N TRP A 470 -17.90 -18.58 18.76
CA TRP A 470 -19.07 -19.12 18.09
C TRP A 470 -20.08 -18.03 17.64
N ARG A 471 -19.56 -16.81 17.42
CA ARG A 471 -20.30 -15.63 16.97
C ARG A 471 -19.65 -15.06 15.71
N PRO A 472 -19.98 -15.57 14.52
CA PRO A 472 -19.38 -15.09 13.25
C PRO A 472 -19.45 -13.58 13.09
N ALA A 473 -20.54 -12.97 13.59
CA ALA A 473 -20.75 -11.52 13.51
C ALA A 473 -19.71 -10.69 14.28
N VAL A 474 -19.03 -11.23 15.31
CA VAL A 474 -17.93 -10.51 16.00
C VAL A 474 -16.78 -10.24 15.02
N ALA A 475 -16.35 -11.27 14.31
CA ALA A 475 -15.31 -11.11 13.28
C ALA A 475 -15.83 -10.26 12.11
N GLY A 476 -17.08 -10.50 11.66
CA GLY A 476 -17.68 -9.76 10.56
C GLY A 476 -17.70 -8.25 10.78
N ILE A 477 -18.17 -7.78 11.94
CA ILE A 477 -18.20 -6.35 12.27
C ILE A 477 -16.76 -5.81 12.39
N ALA A 478 -15.90 -6.48 13.17
CA ALA A 478 -14.55 -6.00 13.43
C ALA A 478 -13.72 -5.89 12.15
N LEU A 479 -13.76 -6.92 11.32
CA LEU A 479 -13.00 -6.95 10.07
C LEU A 479 -13.63 -6.11 8.97
N GLY A 480 -14.97 -5.90 8.98
CA GLY A 480 -15.62 -4.94 8.10
C GLY A 480 -15.17 -3.51 8.39
N VAL A 481 -15.14 -3.13 9.67
CA VAL A 481 -14.60 -1.81 10.08
C VAL A 481 -13.12 -1.69 9.70
N PHE A 482 -12.31 -2.72 9.93
CA PHE A 482 -10.89 -2.69 9.58
C PHE A 482 -10.64 -2.65 8.07
N LEU A 483 -11.40 -3.40 7.26
CA LEU A 483 -11.31 -3.37 5.81
C LEU A 483 -11.68 -1.97 5.28
N GLY A 484 -12.77 -1.40 5.80
CA GLY A 484 -13.18 -0.03 5.47
C GLY A 484 -12.12 0.99 5.83
N TRP A 485 -11.49 0.86 7.01
CA TRP A 485 -10.38 1.71 7.42
C TRP A 485 -9.18 1.56 6.47
N ALA A 486 -8.70 0.34 6.26
CA ALA A 486 -7.52 0.06 5.44
C ALA A 486 -7.68 0.61 4.01
N LEU A 487 -8.82 0.37 3.38
CA LEU A 487 -9.10 0.87 2.04
C LEU A 487 -9.29 2.39 2.04
N GLY A 488 -10.04 2.95 3.00
CA GLY A 488 -10.29 4.38 3.08
C GLY A 488 -9.05 5.24 3.29
N VAL A 489 -8.01 4.72 3.98
CA VAL A 489 -6.74 5.44 4.15
C VAL A 489 -5.81 5.30 2.95
N THR A 490 -5.98 4.25 2.14
CA THR A 490 -5.07 3.93 1.03
C THR A 490 -5.49 4.61 -0.28
N PHE A 491 -6.79 4.74 -0.55
CA PHE A 491 -7.26 5.35 -1.80
C PHE A 491 -6.79 6.81 -1.93
N PRO A 492 -6.25 7.20 -3.11
CA PRO A 492 -5.97 8.61 -3.39
C PRO A 492 -7.24 9.44 -3.40
N MET A 493 -7.17 10.64 -2.82
CA MET A 493 -8.24 11.62 -2.85
C MET A 493 -8.10 12.51 -4.08
N PHE A 494 -9.23 12.83 -4.72
CA PHE A 494 -9.30 13.70 -5.89
C PHE A 494 -10.14 14.93 -5.58
N ALA A 495 -9.80 16.05 -6.20
CA ALA A 495 -10.67 17.22 -6.21
C ALA A 495 -11.95 16.88 -7.01
N ALA A 496 -13.10 17.31 -6.50
CA ALA A 496 -14.39 17.14 -7.14
C ALA A 496 -14.49 17.97 -8.43
#